data_5c281893af0519a24b36723c93c424e9
#
_entry.id   5c281893af0519a24b36723c93c424e9
#
_cell.length_a   1.000
_cell.length_b   1.000
_cell.length_c   1.000
_cell.angle_alpha   90.00
_cell.angle_beta   90.00
_cell.angle_gamma   90.00
#
_symmetry.space_group_name_H-M   'P 1'
#
loop_
_entity.id
_entity.type
_entity.pdbx_description
1 polymer ?
#
loop_
_entity_poly.entity_id
_entity_poly.type
_entity_poly.pdbx_seq_one_letter_code
_entity_poly.pdbx_strand_id
1 'polypeptide(L)'
;MKQTILIFQIFISGCLSLDQSASPYLDPREIMIVYTGNLLAELKPCGCAKEEDQGGIERRMQYLKDTRRIYPHLLLLDTGDQFKEPTRQGKLKAETLLIATEKMQYDAIALGDRDMVYGSKFLKDRPKIPWIAGNLIIDQFKL
;
A
#
# COMPACT_ATOMS: atom_id res chain seq x y z
N MET A 1 -50.05 11.77 -63.19
CA MET A 1 -49.64 12.28 -61.87
C MET A 1 -48.94 11.14 -61.11
N LYS A 2 -47.63 11.22 -61.02
CA LYS A 2 -46.76 10.22 -60.28
C LYS A 2 -46.46 10.77 -58.89
N GLN A 3 -47.00 10.12 -57.86
CA GLN A 3 -46.65 10.43 -56.47
C GLN A 3 -45.33 9.72 -56.12
N THR A 4 -44.35 10.51 -55.82
CA THR A 4 -43.05 10.03 -55.29
C THR A 4 -43.14 9.94 -53.79
N ILE A 5 -43.12 8.73 -53.24
CA ILE A 5 -43.06 8.48 -51.80
C ILE A 5 -41.61 8.57 -51.37
N LEU A 6 -41.30 9.58 -50.58
CA LEU A 6 -39.97 9.76 -49.96
C LEU A 6 -39.92 8.96 -48.66
N ILE A 7 -39.18 7.85 -48.64
CA ILE A 7 -38.95 7.05 -47.43
C ILE A 7 -37.79 7.68 -46.68
N PHE A 8 -38.13 8.29 -45.55
CA PHE A 8 -37.12 8.84 -44.61
C PHE A 8 -36.64 7.72 -43.70
N GLN A 9 -35.44 7.18 -43.99
CA GLN A 9 -34.78 6.22 -43.11
C GLN A 9 -34.12 6.94 -41.95
N ILE A 10 -34.72 6.80 -40.77
CA ILE A 10 -34.12 7.25 -39.50
C ILE A 10 -33.08 6.22 -39.09
N PHE A 11 -31.81 6.55 -39.28
CA PHE A 11 -30.68 5.81 -38.67
C PHE A 11 -30.67 6.13 -37.17
N ILE A 12 -31.21 5.22 -36.36
CA ILE A 12 -30.99 5.24 -34.91
C ILE A 12 -29.60 4.65 -34.70
N SER A 13 -28.58 5.51 -34.61
CA SER A 13 -27.26 5.15 -34.06
C SER A 13 -27.41 4.87 -32.57
N GLY A 14 -27.73 3.63 -32.25
CA GLY A 14 -27.61 3.14 -30.88
C GLY A 14 -26.16 3.18 -30.46
N CYS A 15 -25.81 4.19 -29.68
CA CYS A 15 -24.54 4.20 -28.93
C CYS A 15 -24.63 3.09 -27.88
N LEU A 16 -24.14 1.90 -28.21
CA LEU A 16 -23.88 0.86 -27.21
C LEU A 16 -22.75 1.38 -26.30
N SER A 17 -23.17 2.02 -25.22
CA SER A 17 -22.28 2.25 -24.10
C SER A 17 -21.87 0.88 -23.58
N LEU A 18 -20.66 0.44 -23.93
CA LEU A 18 -20.01 -0.65 -23.23
C LEU A 18 -19.79 -0.16 -21.79
N ASP A 19 -20.68 -0.60 -20.92
CA ASP A 19 -20.51 -0.44 -19.48
C ASP A 19 -19.26 -1.24 -19.06
N GLN A 20 -18.10 -0.55 -18.99
CA GLN A 20 -16.84 -1.11 -18.49
C GLN A 20 -16.81 -1.16 -16.95
N SER A 21 -17.94 -1.21 -16.30
CA SER A 21 -18.03 -1.51 -14.88
C SER A 21 -18.08 -3.01 -14.60
N ALA A 22 -17.30 -3.80 -15.32
CA ALA A 22 -16.98 -5.14 -14.83
C ALA A 22 -16.00 -4.93 -13.67
N SER A 23 -16.53 -4.74 -12.45
CA SER A 23 -15.81 -5.07 -11.24
C SER A 23 -15.25 -6.47 -11.46
N PRO A 24 -13.93 -6.70 -11.40
CA PRO A 24 -13.42 -8.05 -11.51
C PRO A 24 -14.14 -8.85 -10.44
N TYR A 25 -14.86 -9.88 -10.87
CA TYR A 25 -15.55 -10.80 -9.96
C TYR A 25 -14.47 -11.48 -9.15
N LEU A 26 -14.23 -10.96 -7.95
CA LEU A 26 -13.26 -11.54 -7.03
C LEU A 26 -13.83 -12.88 -6.58
N ASP A 27 -13.15 -13.97 -6.94
CA ASP A 27 -13.47 -15.27 -6.38
C ASP A 27 -13.34 -15.15 -4.85
N PRO A 28 -14.38 -15.44 -4.05
CA PRO A 28 -14.31 -15.33 -2.60
C PRO A 28 -13.24 -16.22 -1.97
N ARG A 29 -12.59 -17.08 -2.76
CA ARG A 29 -11.45 -17.92 -2.36
C ARG A 29 -10.10 -17.25 -2.64
N GLU A 30 -10.07 -16.10 -3.33
CA GLU A 30 -8.85 -15.36 -3.61
C GLU A 30 -8.56 -14.38 -2.50
N ILE A 31 -7.34 -14.40 -2.00
CA ILE A 31 -6.81 -13.44 -1.02
C ILE A 31 -5.71 -12.64 -1.69
N MET A 32 -5.89 -11.32 -1.75
CA MET A 32 -4.83 -10.41 -2.20
C MET A 32 -3.87 -10.18 -1.03
N ILE A 33 -2.60 -10.53 -1.22
CA ILE A 33 -1.53 -10.25 -0.26
C ILE A 33 -0.62 -9.20 -0.88
N VAL A 34 -0.45 -8.08 -0.18
CA VAL A 34 0.54 -7.05 -0.51
C VAL A 34 1.59 -7.06 0.60
N TYR A 35 2.85 -7.07 0.24
CA TYR A 35 3.90 -7.04 1.23
C TYR A 35 4.99 -6.03 0.90
N THR A 36 5.63 -5.53 1.97
CA THR A 36 6.80 -4.66 1.92
C THR A 36 7.88 -5.19 2.86
N GLY A 37 9.04 -4.57 2.87
CA GLY A 37 10.12 -4.89 3.80
C GLY A 37 11.39 -4.15 3.44
N ASN A 38 12.34 -4.13 4.37
CA ASN A 38 13.63 -3.49 4.19
C ASN A 38 13.53 -2.02 3.73
N LEU A 39 12.65 -1.27 4.40
CA LEU A 39 12.33 0.12 4.03
C LEU A 39 13.43 1.11 4.39
N LEU A 40 14.25 0.78 5.39
CA LEU A 40 15.43 1.54 5.83
C LEU A 40 15.17 3.04 6.04
N ALA A 41 13.96 3.38 6.45
CA ALA A 41 13.46 4.75 6.60
C ALA A 41 13.65 5.64 5.33
N GLU A 42 13.64 5.02 4.15
CA GLU A 42 13.66 5.78 2.90
C GLU A 42 12.24 6.30 2.59
N LEU A 43 12.10 7.63 2.71
CA LEU A 43 10.81 8.31 2.59
C LEU A 43 10.51 8.73 1.15
N LYS A 44 11.55 9.09 0.40
CA LYS A 44 11.44 9.58 -0.96
C LYS A 44 11.77 8.48 -1.96
N PRO A 45 11.27 8.62 -3.19
CA PRO A 45 11.72 7.78 -4.28
C PRO A 45 13.24 7.85 -4.44
N CYS A 46 13.86 6.74 -4.82
CA CYS A 46 15.28 6.64 -5.08
C CYS A 46 15.51 6.13 -6.50
N GLY A 47 16.24 6.90 -7.28
CA GLY A 47 16.67 6.57 -8.63
C GLY A 47 17.64 7.62 -9.15
N CYS A 48 18.67 7.18 -9.88
CA CYS A 48 19.66 8.09 -10.48
C CYS A 48 19.11 8.81 -11.70
N ALA A 49 18.14 8.19 -12.39
CA ALA A 49 17.40 8.76 -13.50
C ALA A 49 15.91 8.83 -13.16
N LYS A 50 15.20 9.77 -13.79
CA LYS A 50 13.76 9.97 -13.52
C LYS A 50 12.93 8.75 -13.89
N GLU A 51 13.38 7.99 -14.87
CA GLU A 51 12.76 6.75 -15.36
C GLU A 51 12.96 5.57 -14.40
N GLU A 52 14.00 5.63 -13.56
CA GLU A 52 14.37 4.60 -12.58
C GLU A 52 13.90 4.95 -11.16
N ASP A 53 13.24 6.11 -11.02
CA ASP A 53 12.80 6.64 -9.74
C ASP A 53 11.66 5.77 -9.16
N GLN A 54 11.99 4.91 -8.21
CA GLN A 54 11.09 3.94 -7.59
C GLN A 54 10.89 4.20 -6.10
N GLY A 55 9.83 3.60 -5.54
CA GLY A 55 9.53 3.67 -4.13
C GLY A 55 8.91 5.00 -3.71
N GLY A 56 9.18 5.38 -2.46
CA GLY A 56 8.61 6.56 -1.82
C GLY A 56 7.30 6.30 -1.10
N ILE A 57 7.15 6.97 0.04
CA ILE A 57 6.04 6.77 0.97
C ILE A 57 4.71 7.22 0.37
N GLU A 58 4.72 8.29 -0.42
CA GLU A 58 3.54 8.87 -1.06
C GLU A 58 2.97 7.94 -2.15
N ARG A 59 3.85 7.40 -3.00
CA ARG A 59 3.47 6.43 -4.02
C ARG A 59 2.93 5.15 -3.41
N ARG A 60 3.56 4.66 -2.34
CA ARG A 60 3.09 3.48 -1.61
C ARG A 60 1.70 3.71 -1.04
N MET A 61 1.47 4.85 -0.40
CA MET A 61 0.16 5.19 0.14
C MET A 61 -0.91 5.26 -0.96
N GLN A 62 -0.59 5.86 -2.10
CA GLN A 62 -1.52 5.93 -3.22
C GLN A 62 -1.80 4.55 -3.80
N TYR A 63 -0.76 3.72 -4.00
CA TYR A 63 -0.91 2.35 -4.47
C TYR A 63 -1.84 1.52 -3.55
N LEU A 64 -1.61 1.59 -2.24
CA LEU A 64 -2.46 0.88 -1.27
C LEU A 64 -3.90 1.37 -1.29
N LYS A 65 -4.11 2.67 -1.41
CA LYS A 65 -5.44 3.26 -1.52
C LYS A 65 -6.19 2.75 -2.76
N ASP A 66 -5.51 2.69 -3.90
CA ASP A 66 -6.12 2.23 -5.15
C ASP A 66 -6.35 0.71 -5.14
N THR A 67 -5.39 -0.06 -4.61
CA THR A 67 -5.51 -1.51 -4.47
C THR A 67 -6.66 -1.88 -3.54
N ARG A 68 -6.86 -1.17 -2.43
CA ARG A 68 -8.00 -1.44 -1.51
C ARG A 68 -9.37 -1.14 -2.10
N ARG A 69 -9.46 -0.29 -3.12
CA ARG A 69 -10.71 -0.07 -3.84
C ARG A 69 -11.12 -1.31 -4.65
N ILE A 70 -10.13 -2.05 -5.16
CA ILE A 70 -10.35 -3.27 -5.95
C ILE A 70 -10.45 -4.47 -5.01
N TYR A 71 -9.59 -4.55 -3.99
CA TYR A 71 -9.46 -5.64 -3.04
C TYR A 71 -9.70 -5.14 -1.60
N PRO A 72 -10.96 -4.98 -1.16
CA PRO A 72 -11.28 -4.40 0.15
C PRO A 72 -10.73 -5.20 1.33
N HIS A 73 -10.50 -6.50 1.13
CA HIS A 73 -10.01 -7.45 2.15
C HIS A 73 -8.56 -7.89 1.89
N LEU A 74 -7.75 -7.02 1.26
CA LEU A 74 -6.34 -7.33 1.09
C LEU A 74 -5.64 -7.48 2.45
N LEU A 75 -4.67 -8.38 2.50
CA LEU A 75 -3.76 -8.55 3.63
C LEU A 75 -2.47 -7.76 3.34
N LEU A 76 -2.15 -6.79 4.19
CA LEU A 76 -0.97 -5.95 4.05
C LEU A 76 0.06 -6.30 5.12
N LEU A 77 1.21 -6.82 4.69
CA LEU A 77 2.27 -7.31 5.55
C LEU A 77 3.57 -6.54 5.35
N ASP A 78 4.42 -6.55 6.38
CA ASP A 78 5.80 -6.08 6.25
C ASP A 78 6.77 -7.06 6.90
N THR A 79 7.91 -7.27 6.25
CA THR A 79 8.93 -8.24 6.70
C THR A 79 9.97 -7.64 7.65
N GLY A 80 9.82 -6.37 8.04
CA GLY A 80 10.73 -5.70 8.97
C GLY A 80 11.83 -4.90 8.28
N ASP A 81 12.82 -4.52 9.08
CA ASP A 81 13.90 -3.61 8.69
C ASP A 81 13.39 -2.24 8.24
N GLN A 82 12.51 -1.67 9.07
CA GLN A 82 11.91 -0.36 8.83
C GLN A 82 12.94 0.77 8.95
N PHE A 83 13.96 0.61 9.81
CA PHE A 83 14.91 1.67 10.15
C PHE A 83 16.30 1.40 9.58
N LYS A 84 17.16 2.43 9.56
CA LYS A 84 18.53 2.31 9.04
C LYS A 84 19.54 2.46 10.15
N GLU A 85 19.85 3.68 10.53
CA GLU A 85 20.94 4.00 11.44
C GLU A 85 20.44 4.79 12.65
N PRO A 86 21.01 4.59 13.86
CA PRO A 86 20.60 5.31 15.05
C PRO A 86 21.17 6.73 15.11
N THR A 87 21.05 7.46 14.00
CA THR A 87 21.43 8.89 13.93
C THR A 87 20.22 9.78 14.24
N ARG A 88 20.46 11.05 14.58
CA ARG A 88 19.39 12.03 14.80
C ARG A 88 18.50 12.17 13.55
N GLN A 89 19.10 12.24 12.36
CA GLN A 89 18.35 12.31 11.11
C GLN A 89 17.60 11.02 10.83
N GLY A 90 18.24 9.86 11.07
CA GLY A 90 17.59 8.56 10.95
C GLY A 90 16.38 8.43 11.84
N LYS A 91 16.44 8.94 13.07
CA LYS A 91 15.31 8.93 14.00
C LYS A 91 14.14 9.76 13.50
N LEU A 92 14.38 10.97 12.97
CA LEU A 92 13.34 11.80 12.37
C LEU A 92 12.67 11.13 11.17
N LYS A 93 13.47 10.47 10.32
CA LYS A 93 12.94 9.68 9.21
C LYS A 93 12.10 8.50 9.72
N ALA A 94 12.57 7.78 10.73
CA ALA A 94 11.85 6.67 11.33
C ALA A 94 10.51 7.13 11.94
N GLU A 95 10.48 8.22 12.68
CA GLU A 95 9.25 8.82 13.22
C GLU A 95 8.25 9.17 12.12
N THR A 96 8.73 9.77 11.02
CA THR A 96 7.89 10.09 9.86
C THR A 96 7.35 8.83 9.18
N LEU A 97 8.21 7.82 9.01
CA LEU A 97 7.81 6.53 8.45
C LEU A 97 6.72 5.87 9.29
N LEU A 98 6.90 5.83 10.62
CA LEU A 98 5.92 5.22 11.52
C LEU A 98 4.55 5.91 11.47
N ILE A 99 4.51 7.25 11.37
CA ILE A 99 3.26 8.00 11.18
C ILE A 99 2.54 7.57 9.89
N ALA A 100 3.29 7.38 8.82
CA ALA A 100 2.71 6.94 7.57
C ALA A 100 2.28 5.47 7.62
N THR A 101 3.07 4.61 8.27
CA THR A 101 2.75 3.20 8.50
C THR A 101 1.43 3.03 9.26
N GLU A 102 1.20 3.82 10.31
CA GLU A 102 -0.10 3.85 11.00
C GLU A 102 -1.26 4.20 10.05
N LYS A 103 -1.06 5.16 9.15
CA LYS A 103 -2.07 5.56 8.15
C LYS A 103 -2.28 4.51 7.05
N MET A 104 -1.26 3.73 6.76
CA MET A 104 -1.33 2.65 5.76
C MET A 104 -2.08 1.43 6.26
N GLN A 105 -2.30 1.29 7.57
CA GLN A 105 -3.06 0.20 8.18
C GLN A 105 -2.52 -1.18 7.77
N TYR A 106 -1.29 -1.46 8.17
CA TYR A 106 -0.72 -2.80 8.04
C TYR A 106 -1.44 -3.78 8.96
N ASP A 107 -1.60 -5.03 8.51
CA ASP A 107 -2.18 -6.11 9.30
C ASP A 107 -1.14 -6.76 10.20
N ALA A 108 0.12 -6.83 9.75
CA ALA A 108 1.24 -7.27 10.57
C ALA A 108 2.57 -6.72 10.05
N ILE A 109 3.48 -6.40 10.97
CA ILE A 109 4.84 -5.95 10.68
C ILE A 109 5.80 -6.80 11.51
N ALA A 110 6.63 -7.60 10.84
CA ALA A 110 7.67 -8.35 11.51
C ALA A 110 8.75 -7.42 12.06
N LEU A 111 9.36 -7.78 13.18
CA LEU A 111 10.53 -7.10 13.68
C LEU A 111 11.78 -7.71 13.06
N GLY A 112 12.51 -6.89 12.29
CA GLY A 112 13.87 -7.17 11.87
C GLY A 112 14.90 -6.68 12.89
N ASP A 113 16.16 -6.99 12.66
CA ASP A 113 17.26 -6.58 13.56
C ASP A 113 17.45 -5.05 13.58
N ARG A 114 17.16 -4.37 12.48
CA ARG A 114 17.24 -2.91 12.38
C ARG A 114 16.12 -2.16 13.09
N ASP A 115 15.03 -2.83 13.41
CA ASP A 115 13.89 -2.17 14.07
C ASP A 115 14.16 -1.88 15.56
N MET A 116 15.16 -2.54 16.13
CA MET A 116 15.54 -2.34 17.53
C MET A 116 16.59 -1.23 17.75
N VAL A 117 17.07 -0.56 16.69
CA VAL A 117 18.16 0.44 16.78
C VAL A 117 17.84 1.66 17.65
N TYR A 118 16.55 1.97 17.87
CA TYR A 118 16.10 3.02 18.78
C TYR A 118 15.56 2.49 20.11
N GLY A 119 15.70 1.18 20.34
CA GLY A 119 15.23 0.49 21.53
C GLY A 119 13.74 0.19 21.53
N SER A 120 13.34 -0.71 22.38
CA SER A 120 11.97 -1.22 22.46
C SER A 120 10.92 -0.17 22.81
N LYS A 121 11.29 0.82 23.63
CA LYS A 121 10.39 1.91 23.99
C LYS A 121 9.91 2.68 22.77
N PHE A 122 10.78 2.91 21.77
CA PHE A 122 10.45 3.62 20.56
C PHE A 122 9.33 2.93 19.76
N LEU A 123 9.32 1.59 19.76
CA LEU A 123 8.27 0.81 19.10
C LEU A 123 6.97 0.82 19.92
N LYS A 124 7.07 0.68 21.25
CA LYS A 124 5.91 0.68 22.15
C LYS A 124 5.15 2.00 22.18
N ASP A 125 5.82 3.11 21.92
CA ASP A 125 5.19 4.44 21.85
C ASP A 125 4.24 4.57 20.62
N ARG A 126 4.15 3.52 19.78
CA ARG A 126 3.28 3.43 18.60
C ARG A 126 2.33 2.21 18.67
N PRO A 127 1.35 2.20 19.59
CA PRO A 127 0.53 1.02 19.85
C PRO A 127 -0.42 0.64 18.69
N LYS A 128 -0.58 1.52 17.70
CA LYS A 128 -1.41 1.23 16.51
C LYS A 128 -0.67 0.46 15.42
N ILE A 129 0.64 0.26 15.58
CA ILE A 129 1.44 -0.51 14.62
C ILE A 129 1.46 -1.96 15.09
N PRO A 130 0.98 -2.91 14.27
CA PRO A 130 0.84 -4.31 14.65
C PRO A 130 2.18 -5.06 14.53
N TRP A 131 3.12 -4.73 15.42
CA TRP A 131 4.40 -5.42 15.47
C TRP A 131 4.24 -6.89 15.87
N ILE A 132 4.91 -7.78 15.15
CA ILE A 132 4.97 -9.21 15.47
C ILE A 132 6.43 -9.68 15.54
N ALA A 133 6.72 -10.57 16.50
CA ALA A 133 8.01 -11.19 16.68
C ALA A 133 7.84 -12.59 17.27
N GLY A 134 7.71 -13.60 16.41
CA GLY A 134 7.51 -14.98 16.85
C GLY A 134 8.74 -15.67 17.43
N ASN A 135 9.94 -15.17 17.14
CA ASN A 135 11.24 -15.74 17.53
C ASN A 135 12.03 -14.85 18.49
N LEU A 136 11.47 -13.73 18.93
CA LEU A 136 12.16 -12.80 19.80
C LEU A 136 11.79 -13.09 21.26
N ILE A 137 12.76 -13.52 22.06
CA ILE A 137 12.64 -13.67 23.50
C ILE A 137 13.37 -12.49 24.14
N ILE A 138 12.62 -11.58 24.74
CA ILE A 138 13.18 -10.50 25.54
C ILE A 138 12.64 -10.65 26.94
N ASP A 139 13.49 -10.81 27.94
CA ASP A 139 13.15 -11.13 29.34
C ASP A 139 12.15 -10.16 30.01
N GLN A 140 11.80 -9.06 29.39
CA GLN A 140 10.85 -8.06 29.89
C GLN A 140 9.88 -7.52 28.82
N PHE A 141 9.71 -8.21 27.70
CA PHE A 141 8.89 -7.76 26.59
C PHE A 141 7.59 -8.59 26.46
N LYS A 142 6.48 -8.03 26.88
CA LYS A 142 5.17 -8.38 26.31
C LYS A 142 4.89 -7.33 25.23
N LEU A 143 4.92 -7.75 23.97
CA LEU A 143 4.34 -6.98 22.86
C LEU A 143 2.84 -6.96 23.00
#